data_470c8777c5e34a1d52cc55e0da5933df
#
_entry.id   470c8777c5e34a1d52cc55e0da5933df
#
_cell.length_a   1.000
_cell.length_b   1.000
_cell.length_c   1.000
_cell.angle_alpha   90.00
_cell.angle_beta   90.00
_cell.angle_gamma   90.00
#
_symmetry.space_group_name_H-M   'P 1'
#
loop_
_entity.id
_entity.type
_entity.pdbx_description
1 polymer ?
#
loop_
_entity_poly.entity_id
_entity_poly.type
_entity_poly.pdbx_seq_one_letter_code
_entity_poly.pdbx_strand_id
1 'polypeptide(L)'
;MPPPGRPLRTPPKRLRKRADFLAVRRGEKRRGRLFLLEVLARNDTAAPRVGFTVTRKIGNAVVRNRIRRRLREAVRVKAADDMLPGNDYVIVGRQEVLAAPFAEIGTELSRRLRRAG
;
A
#
# COMPACT_ATOMS: atom_id res chain seq x y z
N MET A 1 -9.33 -18.95 -10.77
CA MET A 1 -10.50 -18.30 -11.37
C MET A 1 -11.13 -17.39 -10.32
N PRO A 2 -11.39 -16.13 -10.65
CA PRO A 2 -12.04 -15.25 -9.69
C PRO A 2 -13.46 -15.74 -9.40
N PRO A 3 -13.99 -15.45 -8.20
CA PRO A 3 -15.37 -15.81 -7.88
C PRO A 3 -16.35 -15.18 -8.86
N PRO A 4 -17.50 -15.82 -9.11
CA PRO A 4 -18.52 -15.23 -9.96
C PRO A 4 -18.91 -13.84 -9.43
N GLY A 5 -19.05 -12.89 -10.35
CA GLY A 5 -19.42 -11.54 -10.00
C GLY A 5 -18.27 -10.63 -9.56
N ARG A 6 -17.08 -11.19 -9.38
CA ARG A 6 -15.90 -10.40 -9.06
C ARG A 6 -15.08 -10.15 -10.32
N PRO A 7 -15.05 -8.90 -10.82
CA PRO A 7 -14.28 -8.62 -12.03
C PRO A 7 -12.79 -8.77 -11.76
N LEU A 8 -12.06 -9.13 -12.81
CA LEU A 8 -10.60 -9.08 -12.75
C LEU A 8 -10.18 -7.62 -12.66
N ARG A 9 -9.53 -7.27 -11.58
CA ARG A 9 -9.06 -5.91 -11.39
C ARG A 9 -7.74 -5.71 -12.11
N THR A 10 -7.59 -4.52 -12.68
CA THR A 10 -6.30 -4.11 -13.19
C THR A 10 -5.32 -4.03 -12.01
N PRO A 11 -4.13 -4.63 -12.15
CA PRO A 11 -3.14 -4.52 -11.09
C PRO A 11 -2.85 -3.05 -10.78
N PRO A 12 -2.55 -2.72 -9.53
CA PRO A 12 -2.26 -1.34 -9.18
C PRO A 12 -1.01 -0.85 -9.92
N LYS A 13 -1.07 0.38 -10.39
CA LYS A 13 0.05 1.06 -11.01
C LYS A 13 0.91 1.71 -9.93
N ARG A 14 2.12 2.04 -10.30
CA ARG A 14 3.07 2.61 -9.37
C ARG A 14 2.94 4.14 -9.33
N LEU A 15 2.88 4.70 -8.11
CA LEU A 15 3.07 6.12 -7.93
C LEU A 15 4.56 6.43 -8.14
N ARG A 16 4.86 7.45 -8.96
CA ARG A 16 6.23 7.80 -9.27
C ARG A 16 6.56 9.25 -8.95
N LYS A 17 5.60 10.16 -9.11
CA LYS A 17 5.85 11.58 -8.99
C LYS A 17 5.75 12.04 -7.55
N ARG A 18 6.69 12.89 -7.14
CA ARG A 18 6.69 13.47 -5.81
C ARG A 18 5.38 14.20 -5.51
N ALA A 19 4.83 14.92 -6.48
CA ALA A 19 3.57 15.63 -6.30
C ALA A 19 2.42 14.69 -5.95
N ASP A 20 2.41 13.48 -6.52
CA ASP A 20 1.37 12.51 -6.24
C ASP A 20 1.49 11.98 -4.80
N PHE A 21 2.71 11.72 -4.34
CA PHE A 21 2.94 11.31 -2.95
C PHE A 21 2.49 12.40 -1.97
N LEU A 22 2.78 13.65 -2.27
CA LEU A 22 2.37 14.76 -1.42
C LEU A 22 0.86 14.92 -1.38
N ALA A 23 0.19 14.70 -2.50
CA ALA A 23 -1.26 14.76 -2.56
C ALA A 23 -1.89 13.67 -1.69
N VAL A 24 -1.37 12.44 -1.76
CA VAL A 24 -1.91 11.33 -0.97
C VAL A 24 -1.70 11.57 0.53
N ARG A 25 -0.62 12.23 0.90
CA ARG A 25 -0.36 12.56 2.30
C ARG A 25 -1.48 13.38 2.94
N ARG A 26 -2.21 14.15 2.14
CA ARG A 26 -3.34 14.97 2.60
C ARG A 26 -4.63 14.18 2.73
N GLY A 27 -4.65 12.93 2.28
CA GLY A 27 -5.83 12.10 2.31
C GLY A 27 -6.03 11.42 3.66
N GLU A 28 -6.83 10.38 3.63
CA GLU A 28 -7.15 9.61 4.83
C GLU A 28 -5.92 8.85 5.33
N LYS A 29 -5.78 8.74 6.64
CA LYS A 29 -4.69 7.98 7.24
C LYS A 29 -5.26 6.82 8.05
N ARG A 30 -4.74 5.63 7.78
CA ARG A 30 -5.11 4.41 8.50
C ARG A 30 -3.85 3.84 9.15
N ARG A 31 -3.74 4.02 10.45
CA ARG A 31 -2.53 3.66 11.18
C ARG A 31 -2.52 2.18 11.56
N GLY A 32 -1.34 1.58 11.52
CA GLY A 32 -1.13 0.21 11.95
C GLY A 32 0.23 0.03 12.59
N ARG A 33 0.47 -1.15 13.14
CA ARG A 33 1.74 -1.47 13.80
C ARG A 33 2.89 -1.57 12.80
N LEU A 34 2.62 -2.11 11.61
CA LEU A 34 3.65 -2.36 10.61
C LEU A 34 3.83 -1.20 9.63
N PHE A 35 2.81 -0.39 9.46
CA PHE A 35 2.86 0.68 8.47
C PHE A 35 1.74 1.69 8.73
N LEU A 36 1.87 2.84 8.08
CA LEU A 36 0.79 3.81 7.96
C LEU A 36 0.29 3.73 6.52
N LEU A 37 -1.01 3.56 6.32
CA LEU A 37 -1.61 3.58 5.00
C LEU A 37 -2.28 4.94 4.79
N GLU A 38 -1.91 5.62 3.70
CA GLU A 38 -2.51 6.88 3.29
C GLU A 38 -3.35 6.63 2.03
N VAL A 39 -4.55 7.18 1.97
CA VAL A 39 -5.49 6.93 0.88
C VAL A 39 -6.05 8.25 0.36
N LEU A 40 -6.05 8.41 -0.95
CA LEU A 40 -6.64 9.57 -1.62
C LEU A 40 -7.56 9.10 -2.73
N ALA A 41 -8.83 9.53 -2.68
CA ALA A 41 -9.77 9.29 -3.78
C ALA A 41 -9.59 10.37 -4.84
N ARG A 42 -9.38 9.94 -6.09
CA ARG A 42 -9.14 10.86 -7.22
C ARG A 42 -10.40 11.30 -7.94
N ASN A 43 -11.54 10.72 -7.61
CA ASN A 43 -12.81 10.98 -8.32
C ASN A 43 -12.80 10.51 -9.78
N ASP A 44 -12.13 9.39 -10.04
CA ASP A 44 -12.16 8.74 -11.36
C ASP A 44 -12.29 7.23 -11.16
N THR A 45 -12.26 6.48 -12.27
CA THR A 45 -12.38 5.02 -12.22
C THR A 45 -11.15 4.33 -12.76
N ALA A 46 -10.05 5.06 -12.91
CA ALA A 46 -8.80 4.49 -13.39
C ALA A 46 -8.22 3.51 -12.38
N ALA A 47 -7.30 2.67 -12.83
CA ALA A 47 -6.64 1.69 -11.96
C ALA A 47 -6.07 2.36 -10.70
N PRO A 48 -6.10 1.66 -9.57
CA PRO A 48 -5.47 2.21 -8.36
C PRO A 48 -3.96 2.37 -8.56
N ARG A 49 -3.38 3.30 -7.82
CA ARG A 49 -1.93 3.49 -7.83
C ARG A 49 -1.40 3.34 -6.42
N VAL A 50 -0.19 2.81 -6.28
CA VAL A 50 0.41 2.56 -4.97
C VAL A 50 1.86 3.01 -4.95
N GLY A 51 2.26 3.65 -3.87
CA GLY A 51 3.63 4.03 -3.60
C GLY A 51 4.09 3.50 -2.26
N PHE A 52 5.39 3.33 -2.12
CA PHE A 52 6.00 2.79 -0.91
C PHE A 52 7.06 3.77 -0.42
N THR A 53 6.98 4.20 0.82
CA THR A 53 7.97 5.09 1.42
C THR A 53 8.45 4.54 2.74
N VAL A 54 9.69 4.87 3.09
CA VAL A 54 10.27 4.57 4.39
C VAL A 54 11.13 5.76 4.76
N THR A 55 10.93 6.32 5.94
CA THR A 55 11.67 7.50 6.35
C THR A 55 13.15 7.16 6.61
N ARG A 56 14.02 8.15 6.46
CA ARG A 56 15.45 7.97 6.69
C ARG A 56 15.77 7.60 8.14
N LYS A 57 14.89 7.94 9.06
CA LYS A 57 15.08 7.62 10.48
C LYS A 57 15.07 6.13 10.77
N ILE A 58 14.46 5.34 9.88
CA ILE A 58 14.37 3.88 10.07
C ILE A 58 15.72 3.21 9.94
N GLY A 59 16.57 3.70 9.03
CA GLY A 59 17.88 3.10 8.80
C GLY A 59 18.48 3.55 7.48
N ASN A 60 19.57 2.87 7.09
CA ASN A 60 20.26 3.18 5.84
C ASN A 60 19.47 2.68 4.62
N ALA A 61 20.00 2.93 3.44
CA ALA A 61 19.30 2.59 2.19
C ALA A 61 19.04 1.09 2.05
N VAL A 62 19.95 0.25 2.53
CA VAL A 62 19.77 -1.21 2.45
C VAL A 62 18.55 -1.63 3.27
N VAL A 63 18.45 -1.14 4.51
CA VAL A 63 17.33 -1.44 5.40
C VAL A 63 16.03 -0.93 4.81
N ARG A 64 16.02 0.33 4.35
CA ARG A 64 14.81 0.92 3.78
C ARG A 64 14.35 0.19 2.52
N ASN A 65 15.26 -0.21 1.67
CA ASN A 65 14.93 -0.98 0.46
C ASN A 65 14.35 -2.35 0.80
N ARG A 66 14.87 -3.00 1.86
CA ARG A 66 14.34 -4.29 2.31
C ARG A 66 12.89 -4.14 2.78
N ILE A 67 12.60 -3.09 3.53
CA ILE A 67 11.23 -2.83 3.99
C ILE A 67 10.31 -2.59 2.79
N ARG A 68 10.71 -1.75 1.83
CA ARG A 68 9.92 -1.50 0.63
C ARG A 68 9.65 -2.77 -0.14
N ARG A 69 10.66 -3.62 -0.29
CA ARG A 69 10.52 -4.88 -1.03
C ARG A 69 9.52 -5.81 -0.38
N ARG A 70 9.59 -5.94 0.95
CA ARG A 70 8.65 -6.80 1.67
C ARG A 70 7.22 -6.29 1.54
N LEU A 71 7.02 -4.98 1.63
CA LEU A 71 5.70 -4.39 1.46
C LEU A 71 5.20 -4.54 0.04
N ARG A 72 6.05 -4.30 -0.94
CA ARG A 72 5.68 -4.45 -2.36
C ARG A 72 5.28 -5.87 -2.68
N GLU A 73 6.03 -6.83 -2.18
CA GLU A 73 5.73 -8.24 -2.40
C GLU A 73 4.44 -8.65 -1.72
N ALA A 74 4.17 -8.14 -0.53
CA ALA A 74 2.92 -8.42 0.18
C ALA A 74 1.71 -7.86 -0.57
N VAL A 75 1.86 -6.68 -1.18
CA VAL A 75 0.79 -6.13 -2.03
C VAL A 75 0.57 -7.05 -3.23
N ARG A 76 1.63 -7.44 -3.91
CA ARG A 76 1.53 -8.27 -5.10
C ARG A 76 0.84 -9.60 -4.81
N VAL A 77 1.22 -10.24 -3.71
CA VAL A 77 0.76 -11.59 -3.39
C VAL A 77 -0.63 -11.59 -2.76
N LYS A 78 -0.94 -10.60 -1.94
CA LYS A 78 -2.14 -10.67 -1.11
C LYS A 78 -3.07 -9.47 -1.25
N ALA A 79 -2.55 -8.26 -1.23
CA ALA A 79 -3.36 -7.08 -0.96
C ALA A 79 -3.83 -6.34 -2.23
N ALA A 80 -3.26 -6.62 -3.39
CA ALA A 80 -3.56 -5.86 -4.60
C ALA A 80 -5.05 -5.86 -4.94
N ASP A 81 -5.73 -6.98 -4.72
CA ASP A 81 -7.16 -7.11 -5.04
C ASP A 81 -8.06 -6.26 -4.15
N ASP A 82 -7.53 -5.78 -3.03
CA ASP A 82 -8.28 -4.92 -2.11
C ASP A 82 -8.10 -3.44 -2.44
N MET A 83 -7.26 -3.11 -3.41
CA MET A 83 -7.05 -1.73 -3.86
C MET A 83 -8.12 -1.35 -4.86
N LEU A 84 -8.84 -0.28 -4.56
CA LEU A 84 -10.01 0.11 -5.35
C LEU A 84 -9.64 1.05 -6.48
N PRO A 85 -10.29 0.90 -7.66
CA PRO A 85 -10.12 1.88 -8.74
C PRO A 85 -10.45 3.29 -8.24
N GLY A 86 -9.76 4.27 -8.80
CA GLY A 86 -9.96 5.66 -8.44
C GLY A 86 -9.21 6.13 -7.21
N ASN A 87 -8.50 5.23 -6.54
CA ASN A 87 -7.75 5.58 -5.34
C ASN A 87 -6.25 5.54 -5.58
N ASP A 88 -5.55 6.43 -4.89
CA ASP A 88 -4.10 6.38 -4.72
C ASP A 88 -3.80 5.97 -3.29
N TYR A 89 -2.81 5.11 -3.13
CA TYR A 89 -2.40 4.60 -1.83
C TYR A 89 -0.92 4.84 -1.64
N VAL A 90 -0.52 5.25 -0.43
CA VAL A 90 0.89 5.27 -0.05
C VAL A 90 1.03 4.45 1.22
N ILE A 91 1.96 3.50 1.19
CA ILE A 91 2.26 2.66 2.34
C ILE A 91 3.58 3.15 2.92
N VAL A 92 3.51 3.71 4.14
CA VAL A 92 4.69 4.22 4.86
C VAL A 92 5.15 3.11 5.80
N GLY A 93 6.25 2.44 5.44
CA GLY A 93 6.72 1.28 6.18
C GLY A 93 7.38 1.67 7.49
N ARG A 94 7.17 0.81 8.51
CA ARG A 94 7.82 0.93 9.80
C ARG A 94 8.88 -0.15 9.95
N GLN A 95 9.77 0.04 10.91
CA GLN A 95 10.86 -0.91 11.16
C GLN A 95 10.34 -2.32 11.47
N GLU A 96 9.18 -2.43 12.08
CA GLU A 96 8.57 -3.70 12.44
C GLU A 96 8.33 -4.64 11.26
N VAL A 97 8.28 -4.09 10.05
CA VAL A 97 8.14 -4.89 8.83
C VAL A 97 9.31 -5.87 8.67
N LEU A 98 10.50 -5.51 9.16
CA LEU A 98 11.69 -6.37 9.01
C LEU A 98 11.54 -7.70 9.75
N ALA A 99 10.90 -7.69 10.91
CA ALA A 99 10.79 -8.88 11.76
C ALA A 99 9.44 -9.58 11.64
N ALA A 100 8.44 -8.94 11.04
CA ALA A 100 7.10 -9.53 10.96
C ALA A 100 7.10 -10.72 10.00
N PRO A 101 6.34 -11.78 10.32
CA PRO A 101 6.11 -12.84 9.34
C PRO A 101 5.49 -12.28 8.07
N PHE A 102 5.93 -12.78 6.93
CA PHE A 102 5.50 -12.23 5.65
C PHE A 102 3.98 -12.28 5.49
N ALA A 103 3.35 -13.39 5.88
CA ALA A 103 1.91 -13.54 5.77
C ALA A 103 1.15 -12.49 6.58
N GLU A 104 1.71 -12.08 7.73
CA GLU A 104 1.10 -11.06 8.57
C GLU A 104 1.08 -9.70 7.88
N ILE A 105 2.14 -9.38 7.15
CA ILE A 105 2.20 -8.11 6.41
C ILE A 105 1.03 -8.03 5.42
N GLY A 106 0.83 -9.10 4.65
CA GLY A 106 -0.27 -9.16 3.68
C GLY A 106 -1.64 -9.06 4.33
N THR A 107 -1.83 -9.79 5.44
CA THR A 107 -3.10 -9.77 6.17
C THR A 107 -3.41 -8.38 6.71
N GLU A 108 -2.44 -7.71 7.29
CA GLU A 108 -2.62 -6.36 7.81
C GLU A 108 -2.91 -5.36 6.69
N LEU A 109 -2.22 -5.48 5.55
CA LEU A 109 -2.50 -4.63 4.40
C LEU A 109 -3.93 -4.80 3.91
N SER A 110 -4.38 -6.04 3.70
CA SER A 110 -5.74 -6.31 3.26
C SER A 110 -6.76 -5.75 4.23
N ARG A 111 -6.52 -5.93 5.53
CA ARG A 111 -7.42 -5.44 6.55
C ARG A 111 -7.57 -3.92 6.50
N ARG A 112 -6.46 -3.20 6.39
CA ARG A 112 -6.50 -1.75 6.33
C ARG A 112 -7.10 -1.23 5.03
N LEU A 113 -6.84 -1.91 3.92
CA LEU A 113 -7.39 -1.52 2.62
C LEU A 113 -8.90 -1.68 2.57
N ARG A 114 -9.43 -2.75 3.19
CA ARG A 114 -10.87 -3.01 3.19
C ARG A 114 -11.63 -2.23 4.24
N ARG A 115 -10.93 -1.61 5.16
CA ARG A 115 -11.57 -0.84 6.23
C ARG A 115 -12.34 0.32 5.61
N ALA A 116 -13.64 0.38 5.90
CA ALA A 116 -14.45 1.52 5.50
C ALA A 116 -14.02 2.73 6.33
N GLY A 117 -13.63 3.75 5.67
CA GLY A 117 -13.09 5.03 6.06
C GLY A 117 -13.26 5.57 7.40
#